data_23455312c2adb3bcb1556eb199aa4b1e
#
_entry.id   23455312c2adb3bcb1556eb199aa4b1e
#
_cell.length_a   1.000
_cell.length_b   1.000
_cell.length_c   1.000
_cell.angle_alpha   90.00
_cell.angle_beta   90.00
_cell.angle_gamma   90.00
#
_symmetry.space_group_name_H-M   'P 1'
#
loop_
_entity.id
_entity.type
_entity.pdbx_description
1 polymer ?
#
loop_
_entity_poly.entity_id
_entity_poly.type
_entity_poly.pdbx_seq_one_letter_code
_entity_poly.pdbx_strand_id
1 'polypeptide(L)'
;MAARLCLRDVGRAMNYSYAEVDRIAKMIPTMLGITIEKALDLNPELKAAYENEDRLKTLIDVSKTLEGLPRHSSTHAAGVVIASKPLVEYVPLQRNEDMIVTQFDMTTLEELGLLKMDFLGLRTLTVMSDTVKMIKENRGIDIDLDKIDFE
;
A
#
# COMPACT_ATOMS: atom_id res chain seq x y z
N MET A 1 -2.53 -4.98 8.19
CA MET A 1 -1.19 -4.47 8.60
C MET A 1 -0.13 -5.42 8.05
N ALA A 2 0.86 -4.92 7.31
CA ALA A 2 2.00 -5.74 6.87
C ALA A 2 2.97 -6.00 8.05
N ALA A 3 3.74 -7.10 7.99
CA ALA A 3 4.60 -7.59 9.07
C ALA A 3 5.42 -6.51 9.80
N ARG A 4 6.23 -5.73 9.08
CA ARG A 4 7.06 -4.67 9.67
C ARG A 4 6.25 -3.57 10.36
N LEU A 5 5.11 -3.20 9.79
CA LEU A 5 4.24 -2.17 10.36
C LEU A 5 3.58 -2.69 11.63
N CYS A 6 3.11 -3.94 11.59
CA CYS A 6 2.50 -4.60 12.74
C CYS A 6 3.45 -4.63 13.94
N LEU A 7 4.70 -5.07 13.75
CA LEU A 7 5.71 -5.06 14.82
C LEU A 7 5.96 -3.67 15.40
N ARG A 8 6.03 -2.63 14.56
CA ARG A 8 6.22 -1.25 15.05
C ARG A 8 5.04 -0.75 15.87
N ASP A 9 3.82 -1.07 15.46
CA ASP A 9 2.62 -0.63 16.16
C ASP A 9 2.44 -1.34 17.49
N VAL A 10 2.58 -2.67 17.48
CA VAL A 10 2.50 -3.48 18.71
C VAL A 10 3.64 -3.12 19.67
N GLY A 11 4.86 -2.95 19.15
CA GLY A 11 6.01 -2.56 19.97
C GLY A 11 5.80 -1.22 20.65
N ARG A 12 5.25 -0.22 19.97
CA ARG A 12 4.88 1.07 20.57
C ARG A 12 3.83 0.91 21.67
N ALA A 13 2.80 0.10 21.43
CA ALA A 13 1.77 -0.20 22.41
C ALA A 13 2.32 -0.93 23.64
N MET A 14 3.36 -1.74 23.47
CA MET A 14 4.06 -2.47 24.53
C MET A 14 5.22 -1.68 25.17
N ASN A 15 5.32 -0.37 24.93
CA ASN A 15 6.35 0.52 25.45
C ASN A 15 7.80 0.10 25.12
N TYR A 16 8.01 -0.42 23.90
CA TYR A 16 9.35 -0.53 23.35
C TYR A 16 9.87 0.85 22.92
N SER A 17 11.17 1.08 23.07
CA SER A 17 11.77 2.25 22.45
C SER A 17 11.69 2.17 20.91
N TYR A 18 11.66 3.32 20.27
CA TYR A 18 11.58 3.39 18.80
C TYR A 18 12.77 2.66 18.13
N ALA A 19 13.97 2.80 18.71
CA ALA A 19 15.19 2.18 18.21
C ALA A 19 15.14 0.64 18.31
N GLU A 20 14.65 0.11 19.42
CA GLU A 20 14.53 -1.34 19.63
C GLU A 20 13.55 -1.95 18.61
N VAL A 21 12.34 -1.37 18.52
CA VAL A 21 11.33 -1.92 17.62
C VAL A 21 11.70 -1.78 16.14
N ASP A 22 12.41 -0.71 15.78
CA ASP A 22 12.87 -0.53 14.41
C ASP A 22 13.99 -1.52 14.05
N ARG A 23 14.89 -1.83 14.98
CA ARG A 23 15.89 -2.88 14.83
C ARG A 23 15.23 -4.23 14.55
N ILE A 24 14.24 -4.62 15.37
CA ILE A 24 13.49 -5.87 15.19
C ILE A 24 12.75 -5.89 13.85
N ALA A 25 12.06 -4.82 13.52
CA ALA A 25 11.32 -4.73 12.26
C ALA A 25 12.24 -4.82 11.02
N LYS A 26 13.49 -4.34 11.12
CA LYS A 26 14.50 -4.46 10.04
C LYS A 26 15.02 -5.88 9.85
N MET A 27 14.89 -6.75 10.85
CA MET A 27 15.26 -8.18 10.72
C MET A 27 14.27 -8.94 9.83
N ILE A 28 13.08 -8.40 9.57
CA ILE A 28 12.14 -8.96 8.59
C ILE A 28 12.65 -8.67 7.17
N PRO A 29 12.83 -9.68 6.30
CA PRO A 29 13.27 -9.49 4.93
C PRO A 29 12.34 -8.56 4.13
N THR A 30 12.90 -7.83 3.15
CA THR A 30 12.12 -6.97 2.24
C THR A 30 11.63 -7.80 1.07
N MET A 31 10.52 -8.49 1.27
CA MET A 31 9.88 -9.32 0.24
C MET A 31 8.39 -8.97 0.19
N LEU A 32 7.82 -8.99 -1.02
CA LEU A 32 6.39 -8.76 -1.20
C LEU A 32 5.60 -9.92 -0.54
N GLY A 33 4.60 -9.57 0.28
CA GLY A 33 3.76 -10.57 0.95
C GLY A 33 4.47 -11.37 2.04
N ILE A 34 5.63 -10.88 2.56
CA ILE A 34 6.30 -11.52 3.69
C ILE A 34 5.42 -11.44 4.94
N THR A 35 5.26 -12.57 5.62
CA THR A 35 4.61 -12.66 6.93
C THR A 35 5.65 -12.75 8.04
N ILE A 36 5.24 -12.45 9.29
CA ILE A 36 6.11 -12.59 10.46
C ILE A 36 6.57 -14.04 10.62
N GLU A 37 5.69 -15.00 10.36
CA GLU A 37 6.00 -16.42 10.43
C GLU A 37 7.07 -16.82 9.42
N LYS A 38 6.90 -16.45 8.14
CA LYS A 38 7.92 -16.67 7.11
C LYS A 38 9.25 -15.97 7.42
N ALA A 39 9.18 -14.80 8.04
CA ALA A 39 10.39 -14.07 8.43
C ALA A 39 11.19 -14.80 9.52
N LEU A 40 10.52 -15.46 10.47
CA LEU A 40 11.17 -16.34 11.47
C LEU A 40 11.87 -17.55 10.84
N ASP A 41 11.28 -18.11 9.78
CA ASP A 41 11.90 -19.23 9.06
C ASP A 41 13.12 -18.81 8.23
N LEU A 42 13.07 -17.60 7.67
CA LEU A 42 14.10 -17.09 6.76
C LEU A 42 15.27 -16.39 7.49
N ASN A 43 15.05 -15.89 8.69
CA ASN A 43 16.07 -15.16 9.46
C ASN A 43 16.41 -15.91 10.75
N PRO A 44 17.55 -16.64 10.79
CA PRO A 44 17.97 -17.39 11.98
C PRO A 44 18.23 -16.50 13.21
N GLU A 45 18.69 -15.25 13.03
CA GLU A 45 18.92 -14.29 14.11
C GLU A 45 17.58 -13.87 14.74
N LEU A 46 16.57 -13.56 13.94
CA LEU A 46 15.23 -13.24 14.43
C LEU A 46 14.62 -14.44 15.17
N LYS A 47 14.81 -15.65 14.64
CA LYS A 47 14.33 -16.88 15.26
C LYS A 47 15.01 -17.13 16.61
N ALA A 48 16.34 -17.03 16.67
CA ALA A 48 17.09 -17.20 17.91
C ALA A 48 16.67 -16.15 18.98
N ALA A 49 16.48 -14.89 18.59
CA ALA A 49 16.00 -13.86 19.50
C ALA A 49 14.55 -14.15 19.99
N TYR A 50 13.68 -14.63 19.11
CA TYR A 50 12.30 -15.07 19.45
C TYR A 50 12.30 -16.23 20.47
N GLU A 51 13.24 -17.16 20.35
CA GLU A 51 13.32 -18.33 21.23
C GLU A 51 13.94 -18.00 22.60
N ASN A 52 14.82 -17.00 22.68
CA ASN A 52 15.62 -16.71 23.87
C ASN A 52 15.19 -15.44 24.65
N GLU A 53 14.36 -14.57 24.07
CA GLU A 53 13.95 -13.31 24.68
C GLU A 53 12.43 -13.28 24.90
N ASP A 54 11.95 -13.55 26.11
CA ASP A 54 10.52 -13.62 26.46
C ASP A 54 9.73 -12.37 26.04
N ARG A 55 10.34 -11.19 26.20
CA ARG A 55 9.72 -9.92 25.83
C ARG A 55 9.54 -9.82 24.32
N LEU A 56 10.55 -10.21 23.54
CA LEU A 56 10.47 -10.24 22.07
C LEU A 56 9.50 -11.30 21.59
N LYS A 57 9.48 -12.47 22.24
CA LYS A 57 8.50 -13.52 21.95
C LYS A 57 7.09 -13.00 22.08
N THR A 58 6.77 -12.34 23.19
CA THR A 58 5.44 -11.74 23.39
C THR A 58 5.10 -10.71 22.29
N LEU A 59 6.06 -9.84 21.93
CA LEU A 59 5.88 -8.86 20.85
C LEU A 59 5.54 -9.55 19.53
N ILE A 60 6.27 -10.58 19.17
CA ILE A 60 6.09 -11.33 17.92
C ILE A 60 4.76 -12.08 17.92
N ASP A 61 4.40 -12.75 19.01
CA ASP A 61 3.16 -13.54 19.11
C ASP A 61 1.91 -12.63 19.00
N VAL A 62 1.90 -11.49 19.69
CA VAL A 62 0.83 -10.49 19.55
C VAL A 62 0.80 -9.93 18.13
N SER A 63 1.97 -9.66 17.54
CA SER A 63 2.05 -9.14 16.19
C SER A 63 1.54 -10.14 15.14
N LYS A 64 1.80 -11.44 15.30
CA LYS A 64 1.23 -12.48 14.43
C LYS A 64 -0.30 -12.50 14.46
N THR A 65 -0.89 -12.30 15.62
CA THR A 65 -2.36 -12.26 15.77
C THR A 65 -2.99 -11.05 15.06
N LEU A 66 -2.28 -9.92 15.01
CA LEU A 66 -2.75 -8.67 14.43
C LEU A 66 -2.31 -8.46 12.97
N GLU A 67 -1.39 -9.29 12.48
CA GLU A 67 -0.94 -9.23 11.10
C GLU A 67 -2.09 -9.48 10.12
N GLY A 68 -2.12 -8.72 9.04
CA GLY A 68 -3.20 -8.81 8.05
C GLY A 68 -4.45 -7.99 8.39
N LEU A 69 -4.70 -7.65 9.65
CA LEU A 69 -5.86 -6.82 9.99
C LEU A 69 -5.77 -5.43 9.37
N PRO A 70 -6.92 -4.86 8.93
CA PRO A 70 -6.97 -3.46 8.49
C PRO A 70 -6.64 -2.52 9.67
N ARG A 71 -5.95 -1.43 9.39
CA ARG A 71 -5.60 -0.40 10.38
C ARG A 71 -6.23 0.94 10.07
N HIS A 72 -6.22 1.32 8.82
CA HIS A 72 -6.73 2.58 8.32
C HIS A 72 -7.59 2.33 7.09
N SER A 73 -8.65 3.11 6.96
CA SER A 73 -9.32 3.30 5.69
C SER A 73 -8.74 4.55 5.02
N SER A 74 -8.49 4.48 3.73
CA SER A 74 -8.08 5.63 2.93
C SER A 74 -8.92 5.68 1.66
N THR A 75 -8.98 6.86 1.07
CA THR A 75 -9.64 7.04 -0.23
C THR A 75 -8.65 6.71 -1.35
N HIS A 76 -9.08 5.97 -2.34
CA HIS A 76 -8.28 5.73 -3.53
C HIS A 76 -8.08 7.04 -4.30
N ALA A 77 -6.85 7.29 -4.78
CA ALA A 77 -6.49 8.56 -5.40
C ALA A 77 -7.31 8.91 -6.66
N ALA A 78 -7.74 7.91 -7.43
CA ALA A 78 -8.41 8.09 -8.71
C ALA A 78 -9.41 6.98 -9.06
N GLY A 79 -9.74 6.09 -8.12
CA GLY A 79 -10.70 5.00 -8.31
C GLY A 79 -12.13 5.49 -8.14
N VAL A 80 -12.97 5.20 -9.12
CA VAL A 80 -14.41 5.50 -9.11
C VAL A 80 -15.18 4.19 -9.23
N VAL A 81 -16.13 3.97 -8.31
CA VAL A 81 -17.04 2.82 -8.36
C VAL A 81 -18.27 3.21 -9.15
N ILE A 82 -18.63 2.38 -10.14
CA ILE A 82 -19.75 2.59 -11.04
C ILE A 82 -20.79 1.50 -10.76
N ALA A 83 -22.05 1.93 -10.60
CA ALA A 83 -23.19 1.06 -10.37
C ALA A 83 -24.39 1.53 -11.20
N SER A 84 -25.33 0.61 -11.48
CA SER A 84 -26.58 0.92 -12.20
C SER A 84 -27.65 1.61 -11.34
N LYS A 85 -27.48 1.58 -10.01
CA LYS A 85 -28.35 2.20 -9.02
C LYS A 85 -27.51 2.94 -7.97
N PRO A 86 -28.11 3.75 -7.09
CA PRO A 86 -27.39 4.38 -5.99
C PRO A 86 -26.58 3.36 -5.18
N LEU A 87 -25.31 3.67 -4.92
CA LEU A 87 -24.36 2.75 -4.25
C LEU A 87 -24.83 2.27 -2.88
N VAL A 88 -25.66 3.06 -2.17
CA VAL A 88 -26.25 2.67 -0.87
C VAL A 88 -27.14 1.42 -0.96
N GLU A 89 -27.64 1.06 -2.16
CA GLU A 89 -28.40 -0.16 -2.37
C GLU A 89 -27.53 -1.42 -2.46
N TYR A 90 -26.21 -1.25 -2.64
CA TYR A 90 -25.27 -2.35 -2.81
C TYR A 90 -24.32 -2.49 -1.62
N VAL A 91 -23.79 -1.37 -1.12
CA VAL A 91 -22.73 -1.36 -0.12
C VAL A 91 -22.91 -0.23 0.88
N PRO A 92 -22.46 -0.42 2.14
CA PRO A 92 -22.41 0.67 3.09
C PRO A 92 -21.41 1.72 2.66
N LEU A 93 -21.77 2.97 2.87
CA LEU A 93 -20.94 4.13 2.57
C LEU A 93 -20.43 4.77 3.85
N GLN A 94 -19.30 5.46 3.77
CA GLN A 94 -18.77 6.29 4.83
C GLN A 94 -18.27 7.62 4.25
N ARG A 95 -18.20 8.61 5.13
CA ARG A 95 -17.55 9.87 4.80
C ARG A 95 -16.08 9.79 5.23
N ASN A 96 -15.19 10.10 4.29
CA ASN A 96 -13.77 10.27 4.56
C ASN A 96 -13.39 11.69 4.12
N GLU A 97 -13.11 12.56 5.09
CA GLU A 97 -12.97 14.00 4.89
C GLU A 97 -14.20 14.58 4.16
N ASP A 98 -14.05 15.08 2.95
CA ASP A 98 -15.12 15.65 2.14
C ASP A 98 -15.67 14.70 1.07
N MET A 99 -15.19 13.46 1.02
CA MET A 99 -15.60 12.47 0.03
C MET A 99 -16.45 11.36 0.64
N ILE A 100 -17.44 10.89 -0.12
CA ILE A 100 -18.19 9.69 0.18
C ILE A 100 -17.48 8.50 -0.47
N VAL A 101 -17.15 7.48 0.32
CA VAL A 101 -16.45 6.28 -0.13
C VAL A 101 -17.17 5.02 0.32
N THR A 102 -16.93 3.91 -0.37
CA THR A 102 -17.43 2.60 0.04
C THR A 102 -16.65 2.12 1.28
N GLN A 103 -17.31 1.38 2.16
CA GLN A 103 -16.66 0.74 3.31
C GLN A 103 -15.95 -0.57 2.94
N PHE A 104 -16.29 -1.14 1.77
CA PHE A 104 -15.69 -2.38 1.29
C PHE A 104 -14.47 -2.10 0.42
N ASP A 105 -13.51 -3.02 0.45
CA ASP A 105 -12.33 -3.00 -0.40
C ASP A 105 -12.65 -3.39 -1.85
N MET A 106 -11.65 -3.23 -2.73
CA MET A 106 -11.80 -3.49 -4.15
C MET A 106 -12.24 -4.93 -4.45
N THR A 107 -11.67 -5.91 -3.80
CA THR A 107 -11.97 -7.33 -4.02
C THR A 107 -13.43 -7.62 -3.70
N THR A 108 -13.91 -7.15 -2.56
CA THR A 108 -15.31 -7.31 -2.16
C THR A 108 -16.28 -6.58 -3.10
N LEU A 109 -15.90 -5.40 -3.61
CA LEU A 109 -16.71 -4.67 -4.60
C LEU A 109 -16.85 -5.44 -5.91
N GLU A 110 -15.76 -6.06 -6.39
CA GLU A 110 -15.77 -6.90 -7.59
C GLU A 110 -16.62 -8.15 -7.40
N GLU A 111 -16.53 -8.81 -6.24
CA GLU A 111 -17.39 -9.97 -5.89
C GLU A 111 -18.87 -9.62 -5.88
N LEU A 112 -19.22 -8.38 -5.51
CA LEU A 112 -20.59 -7.86 -5.56
C LEU A 112 -21.02 -7.43 -6.96
N GLY A 113 -20.15 -7.57 -7.96
CA GLY A 113 -20.44 -7.21 -9.36
C GLY A 113 -20.39 -5.71 -9.65
N LEU A 114 -19.76 -4.92 -8.78
CA LEU A 114 -19.54 -3.50 -9.00
C LEU A 114 -18.26 -3.27 -9.83
N LEU A 115 -18.31 -2.31 -10.73
CA LEU A 115 -17.16 -1.93 -11.56
C LEU A 115 -16.39 -0.80 -10.89
N LYS A 116 -15.09 -1.02 -10.65
CA LYS A 116 -14.15 0.03 -10.26
C LYS A 116 -13.31 0.45 -11.47
N MET A 117 -13.30 1.72 -11.78
CA MET A 117 -12.43 2.30 -12.82
C MET A 117 -11.40 3.24 -12.15
N ASP A 118 -10.15 3.09 -12.55
CA ASP A 118 -9.04 3.90 -12.06
C ASP A 118 -8.62 4.91 -13.15
N PHE A 119 -8.79 6.21 -12.84
CA PHE A 119 -8.44 7.31 -13.72
C PHE A 119 -7.09 7.91 -13.33
N LEU A 120 -6.03 7.09 -13.39
CA LEU A 120 -4.68 7.53 -13.06
C LEU A 120 -3.97 8.09 -14.28
N GLY A 121 -3.59 9.37 -14.20
CA GLY A 121 -2.70 10.03 -15.15
C GLY A 121 -1.24 9.93 -14.72
N LEU A 122 -0.34 10.04 -15.67
CA LEU A 122 1.11 10.09 -15.44
C LEU A 122 1.63 11.50 -15.68
N ARG A 123 2.15 12.17 -14.64
CA ARG A 123 2.80 13.49 -14.78
C ARG A 123 3.92 13.49 -15.83
N THR A 124 4.66 12.40 -15.93
CA THR A 124 5.74 12.26 -16.92
C THR A 124 5.23 12.41 -18.34
N LEU A 125 4.06 11.84 -18.66
CA LEU A 125 3.47 12.01 -19.99
C LEU A 125 3.08 13.46 -20.29
N THR A 126 2.59 14.19 -19.30
CA THR A 126 2.32 15.63 -19.43
C THR A 126 3.60 16.41 -19.71
N VAL A 127 4.68 16.14 -18.96
CA VAL A 127 5.97 16.79 -19.16
C VAL A 127 6.53 16.50 -20.58
N MET A 128 6.40 15.25 -21.05
CA MET A 128 6.82 14.88 -22.40
C MET A 128 6.00 15.63 -23.46
N SER A 129 4.68 15.64 -23.32
CA SER A 129 3.77 16.35 -24.22
C SER A 129 4.07 17.86 -24.29
N ASP A 130 4.24 18.49 -23.12
CA ASP A 130 4.58 19.90 -23.04
C ASP A 130 5.95 20.20 -23.65
N THR A 131 6.93 19.32 -23.46
CA THR A 131 8.26 19.45 -24.08
C THR A 131 8.18 19.42 -25.60
N VAL A 132 7.45 18.45 -26.16
CA VAL A 132 7.24 18.36 -27.64
C VAL A 132 6.57 19.63 -28.16
N LYS A 133 5.54 20.11 -27.47
CA LYS A 133 4.84 21.35 -27.82
C LYS A 133 5.79 22.57 -27.81
N MET A 134 6.58 22.71 -26.75
CA MET A 134 7.57 23.79 -26.63
C MET A 134 8.62 23.76 -27.74
N ILE A 135 9.10 22.58 -28.12
CA ILE A 135 10.06 22.42 -29.21
C ILE A 135 9.42 22.84 -30.53
N LYS A 136 8.18 22.43 -30.79
CA LYS A 136 7.45 22.83 -32.00
C LYS A 136 7.24 24.35 -32.07
N GLU A 137 6.83 24.98 -30.97
CA GLU A 137 6.59 26.42 -30.90
C GLU A 137 7.90 27.24 -31.04
N ASN A 138 8.99 26.81 -30.41
CA ASN A 138 10.25 27.60 -30.38
C ASN A 138 11.19 27.29 -31.53
N ARG A 139 11.14 26.10 -32.12
CA ARG A 139 12.08 25.63 -33.14
C ARG A 139 11.44 25.20 -34.45
N GLY A 140 10.11 25.11 -34.51
CA GLY A 140 9.37 24.64 -35.69
C GLY A 140 9.56 23.14 -35.98
N ILE A 141 10.13 22.37 -35.04
CA ILE A 141 10.41 20.95 -35.22
C ILE A 141 9.22 20.15 -34.64
N ASP A 142 8.66 19.26 -35.45
CA ASP A 142 7.62 18.33 -35.02
C ASP A 142 8.29 17.01 -34.60
N ILE A 143 8.12 16.61 -33.34
CA ILE A 143 8.71 15.38 -32.78
C ILE A 143 7.61 14.36 -32.60
N ASP A 144 7.79 13.20 -33.22
CA ASP A 144 6.98 12.01 -33.00
C ASP A 144 7.68 11.12 -31.97
N LEU A 145 7.11 11.01 -30.76
CA LEU A 145 7.69 10.26 -29.67
C LEU A 145 7.79 8.76 -29.96
N ASP A 146 6.92 8.22 -30.81
CA ASP A 146 6.91 6.79 -31.17
C ASP A 146 8.04 6.44 -32.18
N LYS A 147 8.69 7.45 -32.75
CA LYS A 147 9.78 7.28 -33.72
C LYS A 147 11.17 7.70 -33.20
N ILE A 148 11.27 7.94 -31.89
CA ILE A 148 12.57 8.23 -31.29
C ILE A 148 13.39 6.95 -31.25
N ASP A 149 14.57 7.02 -31.91
CA ASP A 149 15.58 5.98 -31.81
C ASP A 149 16.33 6.13 -30.49
N PHE A 150 16.41 5.05 -29.73
CA PHE A 150 17.09 4.99 -28.44
C PHE A 150 18.44 4.24 -28.51
N GLU A 151 18.94 3.92 -29.72
CA GLU A 151 20.24 3.29 -29.90
C GLU A 151 21.40 4.33 -29.97
#